data_0636667798f35d67365254cc283525da
#
_entry.id   0636667798f35d67365254cc283525da
#
_cell.length_a   1.000
_cell.length_b   1.000
_cell.length_c   1.000
_cell.angle_alpha   90.00
_cell.angle_beta   90.00
_cell.angle_gamma   90.00
#
_symmetry.space_group_name_H-M   'P 1'
#
loop_
_entity.id
_entity.type
_entity.pdbx_description
1 polymer ?
#
loop_
_entity_poly.entity_id
_entity_poly.type
_entity_poly.pdbx_seq_one_letter_code
_entity_poly.pdbx_strand_id
1 'polypeptide(L)'
;VLEGAMPSRVDGFEVGWRDDKGEHRRPLADAVSVEFETGLPVRGFPSYRGQRHFPGLYWAVTTSGHVGFESWLERDHAMLLDFTPQVTGLLSQPLWLFWEDERGKRISHAPDYFARFEDGRGLVVDCRPLDRIDARSAAKFAAARTACEAVGWGYRVVGDVDPVRMVNVRWLAGYRHPRYGADEGVVTRLLALFSVPSPLVVQAALLGDPIAVLPTVFHLLWLGRLTADLSRPLSDATLVSRPEAL
;
A
#
# COMPACT_ATOMS: atom_id res chain seq x y z
N VAL A 1 23.13 38.30 0.02
CA VAL A 1 23.63 36.97 0.41
C VAL A 1 22.74 35.99 -0.31
N LEU A 2 23.25 35.43 -1.43
CA LEU A 2 22.58 34.41 -2.24
C LEU A 2 22.71 33.07 -1.49
N GLU A 3 21.62 32.58 -0.91
CA GLU A 3 21.50 31.19 -0.50
C GLU A 3 21.52 30.34 -1.79
N GLY A 4 22.65 29.69 -2.04
CA GLY A 4 22.79 28.72 -3.10
C GLY A 4 21.91 27.51 -2.78
N ALA A 5 20.86 27.32 -3.56
CA ALA A 5 20.11 26.07 -3.59
C ALA A 5 21.09 24.93 -3.84
N MET A 6 21.20 23.97 -2.92
CA MET A 6 21.94 22.73 -3.15
C MET A 6 21.38 22.11 -4.43
N PRO A 7 22.20 21.72 -5.41
CA PRO A 7 21.71 21.06 -6.61
C PRO A 7 21.03 19.76 -6.16
N SER A 8 19.77 19.58 -6.56
CA SER A 8 19.05 18.33 -6.39
C SER A 8 19.85 17.25 -7.10
N ARG A 9 20.46 16.31 -6.36
CA ARG A 9 21.25 15.19 -6.89
C ARG A 9 20.33 14.14 -7.55
N VAL A 10 19.56 14.53 -8.54
CA VAL A 10 18.85 13.59 -9.44
C VAL A 10 19.82 12.97 -10.45
N ASP A 11 20.91 13.72 -10.76
CA ASP A 11 21.96 13.28 -11.68
C ASP A 11 22.68 12.06 -11.10
N GLY A 12 22.54 10.92 -11.78
CA GLY A 12 23.17 9.65 -11.39
C GLY A 12 22.21 8.51 -11.05
N PHE A 13 20.90 8.77 -11.00
CA PHE A 13 19.91 7.71 -10.88
C PHE A 13 19.21 7.45 -12.21
N GLU A 14 19.10 6.16 -12.55
CA GLU A 14 18.25 5.68 -13.62
C GLU A 14 17.14 4.80 -13.04
N VAL A 15 16.02 4.75 -13.74
CA VAL A 15 14.92 3.85 -13.43
C VAL A 15 14.64 2.92 -14.61
N GLY A 16 14.41 1.64 -14.31
CA GLY A 16 13.95 0.66 -15.27
C GLY A 16 12.58 0.14 -14.86
N TRP A 17 11.67 -0.02 -15.80
CA TRP A 17 10.35 -0.57 -15.57
C TRP A 17 9.90 -1.43 -16.74
N ARG A 18 8.78 -2.12 -16.57
CA ARG A 18 8.21 -2.99 -17.59
C ARG A 18 6.71 -2.71 -17.73
N ASP A 19 6.23 -2.69 -18.95
CA ASP A 19 4.81 -2.60 -19.30
C ASP A 19 4.47 -3.56 -20.46
N ASP A 20 3.31 -3.42 -21.05
CA ASP A 20 2.83 -4.20 -22.21
C ASP A 20 3.66 -3.99 -23.49
N LYS A 21 4.42 -2.87 -23.56
CA LYS A 21 5.29 -2.51 -24.68
C LYS A 21 6.71 -3.05 -24.51
N GLY A 22 7.07 -3.54 -23.31
CA GLY A 22 8.37 -4.11 -23.01
C GLY A 22 9.10 -3.50 -21.83
N GLU A 23 10.42 -3.61 -21.85
CA GLU A 23 11.30 -3.08 -20.81
C GLU A 23 11.80 -1.68 -21.20
N HIS A 24 11.79 -0.79 -20.23
CA HIS A 24 12.21 0.60 -20.39
C HIS A 24 13.32 0.92 -19.39
N ARG A 25 14.20 1.88 -19.76
CA ARG A 25 15.20 2.45 -18.86
C ARG A 25 15.47 3.89 -19.25
N ARG A 26 15.46 4.80 -18.27
CA ARG A 26 15.70 6.25 -18.47
C ARG A 26 16.34 6.86 -17.23
N PRO A 27 16.92 8.07 -17.32
CA PRO A 27 17.20 8.89 -16.15
C PRO A 27 15.93 9.04 -15.29
N LEU A 28 16.07 8.96 -13.97
CA LEU A 28 14.94 9.01 -13.06
C LEU A 28 14.13 10.31 -13.21
N ALA A 29 14.82 11.43 -13.45
CA ALA A 29 14.19 12.74 -13.69
C ALA A 29 13.20 12.73 -14.87
N ASP A 30 13.45 11.91 -15.89
CA ASP A 30 12.62 11.84 -17.11
C ASP A 30 11.45 10.84 -16.96
N ALA A 31 11.35 10.19 -15.83
CA ALA A 31 10.34 9.14 -15.57
C ALA A 31 9.32 9.50 -14.49
N VAL A 32 9.33 10.74 -14.02
CA VAL A 32 8.44 11.19 -12.91
C VAL A 32 6.96 11.03 -13.24
N SER A 33 6.59 11.23 -14.51
CA SER A 33 5.21 11.12 -14.99
C SER A 33 4.80 9.69 -15.40
N VAL A 34 5.67 8.70 -15.23
CA VAL A 34 5.34 7.31 -15.56
C VAL A 34 4.36 6.76 -14.54
N GLU A 35 3.31 6.11 -15.02
CA GLU A 35 2.32 5.41 -14.21
C GLU A 35 2.80 3.98 -13.91
N PHE A 36 3.81 3.85 -13.02
CA PHE A 36 4.40 2.56 -12.67
C PHE A 36 3.38 1.57 -12.16
N GLU A 37 2.34 2.05 -11.47
CA GLU A 37 1.24 1.26 -10.92
C GLU A 37 0.40 0.53 -11.97
N THR A 38 0.45 0.95 -13.23
CA THR A 38 -0.22 0.30 -14.36
C THR A 38 0.69 -0.68 -15.10
N GLY A 39 1.96 -0.75 -14.72
CA GLY A 39 2.97 -1.58 -15.36
C GLY A 39 2.92 -3.06 -14.94
N LEU A 40 4.01 -3.75 -15.23
CA LEU A 40 4.23 -5.14 -14.88
C LEU A 40 5.38 -5.27 -13.90
N PRO A 41 5.38 -6.26 -12.98
CA PRO A 41 6.50 -6.51 -12.10
C PRO A 41 7.81 -6.70 -12.89
N VAL A 42 8.88 -5.97 -12.49
CA VAL A 42 10.18 -6.03 -13.18
C VAL A 42 10.97 -7.33 -12.90
N ARG A 43 10.52 -8.10 -11.90
CA ARG A 43 11.05 -9.43 -11.62
C ARG A 43 9.93 -10.38 -11.18
N GLY A 44 10.13 -11.67 -11.42
CA GLY A 44 9.20 -12.71 -10.97
C GLY A 44 9.34 -13.00 -9.48
N PHE A 45 8.35 -13.70 -8.95
CA PHE A 45 8.33 -14.24 -7.58
C PHE A 45 8.84 -15.68 -7.62
N PRO A 46 10.13 -15.95 -7.31
CA PRO A 46 10.67 -17.30 -7.40
C PRO A 46 9.99 -18.20 -6.37
N SER A 47 9.57 -19.37 -6.83
CA SER A 47 9.05 -20.44 -5.96
C SER A 47 9.84 -21.71 -6.21
N TYR A 48 10.50 -22.23 -5.17
CA TYR A 48 11.28 -23.46 -5.24
C TYR A 48 11.19 -24.26 -3.94
N ARG A 49 11.43 -25.59 -4.06
CA ARG A 49 11.34 -26.50 -2.91
C ARG A 49 12.39 -26.12 -1.84
N GLY A 50 11.96 -26.02 -0.58
CA GLY A 50 12.82 -25.63 0.55
C GLY A 50 12.95 -24.13 0.75
N GLN A 51 12.22 -23.32 0.03
CA GLN A 51 12.15 -21.88 0.22
C GLN A 51 11.61 -21.54 1.62
N ARG A 52 12.21 -20.55 2.28
CA ARG A 52 11.79 -20.06 3.61
C ARG A 52 10.74 -18.93 3.53
N HIS A 53 10.48 -18.44 2.34
CA HIS A 53 9.50 -17.39 2.06
C HIS A 53 8.28 -18.01 1.38
N PHE A 54 7.13 -17.39 1.56
CA PHE A 54 5.85 -17.85 1.01
C PHE A 54 5.35 -16.84 -0.01
N PRO A 55 5.88 -16.87 -1.25
CA PRO A 55 5.39 -15.98 -2.29
C PRO A 55 3.94 -16.31 -2.62
N GLY A 56 3.19 -15.29 -2.98
CA GLY A 56 1.78 -15.43 -3.33
C GLY A 56 1.23 -14.21 -4.02
N LEU A 57 -0.06 -14.26 -4.25
CA LEU A 57 -0.83 -13.19 -4.87
C LEU A 57 -1.94 -12.74 -3.92
N TYR A 58 -2.03 -11.46 -3.71
CA TYR A 58 -3.10 -10.80 -2.98
C TYR A 58 -3.99 -10.08 -3.99
N TRP A 59 -5.28 -10.39 -4.00
CA TRP A 59 -6.21 -9.63 -4.83
C TRP A 59 -6.52 -8.29 -4.15
N ALA A 60 -6.14 -7.18 -4.79
CA ALA A 60 -6.33 -5.83 -4.30
C ALA A 60 -7.53 -5.17 -4.99
N VAL A 61 -8.38 -4.50 -4.21
CA VAL A 61 -9.51 -3.75 -4.76
C VAL A 61 -9.03 -2.49 -5.48
N THR A 62 -7.97 -1.86 -4.97
CA THR A 62 -7.35 -0.67 -5.55
C THR A 62 -7.00 -0.84 -7.02
N THR A 63 -6.48 -2.01 -7.40
CA THR A 63 -6.08 -2.31 -8.79
C THR A 63 -7.08 -3.20 -9.51
N SER A 64 -8.13 -3.68 -8.82
CA SER A 64 -9.01 -4.75 -9.30
C SER A 64 -8.24 -5.95 -9.86
N GLY A 65 -7.10 -6.27 -9.25
CA GLY A 65 -6.15 -7.26 -9.75
C GLY A 65 -5.27 -7.88 -8.66
N HIS A 66 -4.36 -8.72 -9.08
CA HIS A 66 -3.45 -9.41 -8.17
C HIS A 66 -2.16 -8.61 -7.99
N VAL A 67 -1.78 -8.39 -6.73
CA VAL A 67 -0.51 -7.82 -6.30
C VAL A 67 0.33 -8.93 -5.68
N GLY A 68 1.55 -9.11 -6.15
CA GLY A 68 2.46 -10.14 -5.67
C GLY A 68 3.10 -9.80 -4.33
N PHE A 69 3.54 -10.82 -3.61
CA PHE A 69 4.35 -10.68 -2.40
C PHE A 69 5.30 -11.87 -2.26
N GLU A 70 6.46 -11.71 -1.63
CA GLU A 70 7.45 -12.76 -1.36
C GLU A 70 7.44 -13.21 0.11
N SER A 71 6.86 -12.41 1.00
CA SER A 71 6.80 -12.68 2.43
C SER A 71 5.46 -12.24 3.04
N TRP A 72 5.17 -12.75 4.25
CA TRP A 72 3.98 -12.33 5.01
C TRP A 72 4.03 -10.85 5.39
N LEU A 73 5.22 -10.29 5.63
CA LEU A 73 5.42 -8.86 5.88
C LEU A 73 4.99 -8.03 4.67
N GLU A 74 5.46 -8.40 3.48
CA GLU A 74 5.06 -7.74 2.23
C GLU A 74 3.55 -7.85 1.99
N ARG A 75 2.95 -9.05 2.16
CA ARG A 75 1.50 -9.22 2.04
C ARG A 75 0.72 -8.28 2.96
N ASP A 76 1.17 -8.15 4.22
CA ASP A 76 0.50 -7.30 5.19
C ASP A 76 0.59 -5.82 4.79
N HIS A 77 1.74 -5.38 4.25
CA HIS A 77 1.88 -4.02 3.74
C HIS A 77 1.13 -3.78 2.44
N ALA A 78 1.06 -4.76 1.51
CA ALA A 78 0.17 -4.68 0.36
C ALA A 78 -1.29 -4.49 0.78
N MET A 79 -1.73 -5.25 1.79
CA MET A 79 -3.07 -5.14 2.36
C MET A 79 -3.34 -3.79 3.02
N LEU A 80 -2.35 -3.22 3.73
CA LEU A 80 -2.46 -1.88 4.33
C LEU A 80 -2.52 -0.77 3.27
N LEU A 81 -1.77 -0.90 2.18
CA LEU A 81 -1.84 0.03 1.06
C LEU A 81 -3.21 -0.04 0.38
N ASP A 82 -3.73 -1.25 0.13
CA ASP A 82 -5.07 -1.47 -0.43
C ASP A 82 -6.20 -1.02 0.53
N PHE A 83 -5.95 -1.02 1.85
CA PHE A 83 -6.87 -0.53 2.88
C PHE A 83 -6.80 1.01 3.04
N THR A 84 -5.89 1.69 2.37
CA THR A 84 -5.74 3.14 2.44
C THR A 84 -6.60 3.79 1.35
N PRO A 85 -7.72 4.48 1.70
CA PRO A 85 -8.67 4.96 0.69
C PRO A 85 -8.08 5.91 -0.34
N GLN A 86 -7.02 6.66 0.04
CA GLN A 86 -6.34 7.61 -0.84
C GLN A 86 -5.40 6.95 -1.84
N VAL A 87 -5.11 5.64 -1.71
CA VAL A 87 -4.29 4.89 -2.67
C VAL A 87 -5.17 4.46 -3.84
N THR A 88 -4.82 4.92 -5.03
CA THR A 88 -5.55 4.68 -6.28
C THR A 88 -4.86 3.72 -7.23
N GLY A 89 -3.58 3.41 -6.97
CA GLY A 89 -2.81 2.44 -7.74
C GLY A 89 -1.76 1.75 -6.89
N LEU A 90 -1.49 0.47 -7.16
CA LEU A 90 -0.56 -0.36 -6.40
C LEU A 90 0.08 -1.41 -7.29
N LEU A 91 1.40 -1.46 -7.33
CA LEU A 91 2.16 -2.51 -8.03
C LEU A 91 3.27 -3.05 -7.13
N SER A 92 3.44 -4.36 -7.12
CA SER A 92 4.59 -5.03 -6.53
C SER A 92 5.74 -5.11 -7.53
N GLN A 93 6.98 -5.03 -7.03
CA GLN A 93 8.20 -5.07 -7.84
C GLN A 93 8.13 -4.10 -9.03
N PRO A 94 7.81 -2.79 -8.78
CA PRO A 94 7.33 -1.85 -9.81
C PRO A 94 8.44 -1.41 -10.76
N LEU A 95 9.66 -1.35 -10.26
CA LEU A 95 10.78 -0.74 -10.97
C LEU A 95 12.13 -1.21 -10.42
N TRP A 96 13.17 -1.03 -11.23
CA TRP A 96 14.55 -1.05 -10.79
C TRP A 96 15.05 0.39 -10.64
N LEU A 97 15.71 0.69 -9.50
CA LEU A 97 16.59 1.85 -9.38
C LEU A 97 18.03 1.42 -9.66
N PHE A 98 18.76 2.22 -10.43
CA PHE A 98 20.18 2.01 -10.74
C PHE A 98 20.97 3.27 -10.40
N TRP A 99 22.15 3.09 -9.81
CA TRP A 99 23.10 4.17 -9.53
C TRP A 99 24.51 3.62 -9.41
N GLU A 100 25.49 4.51 -9.32
CA GLU A 100 26.85 4.14 -8.97
C GLU A 100 27.16 4.54 -7.53
N ASP A 101 27.84 3.67 -6.78
CA ASP A 101 28.34 4.01 -5.45
C ASP A 101 29.57 4.96 -5.54
N GLU A 102 30.05 5.43 -4.41
CA GLU A 102 31.22 6.34 -4.33
C GLU A 102 32.48 5.76 -4.96
N ARG A 103 32.55 4.47 -5.22
CA ARG A 103 33.66 3.75 -5.86
C ARG A 103 33.43 3.50 -7.35
N GLY A 104 32.35 4.06 -7.93
CA GLY A 104 31.96 3.83 -9.34
C GLY A 104 31.38 2.43 -9.60
N LYS A 105 31.02 1.67 -8.54
CA LYS A 105 30.38 0.36 -8.70
C LYS A 105 28.90 0.55 -8.96
N ARG A 106 28.40 -0.09 -10.02
CA ARG A 106 26.97 -0.13 -10.34
C ARG A 106 26.20 -0.90 -9.31
N ILE A 107 25.17 -0.27 -8.77
CA ILE A 107 24.23 -0.83 -7.79
C ILE A 107 22.85 -0.83 -8.42
N SER A 108 22.06 -1.82 -8.08
CA SER A 108 20.64 -1.88 -8.41
C SER A 108 19.80 -2.26 -7.20
N HIS A 109 18.58 -1.77 -7.17
CA HIS A 109 17.59 -2.08 -6.16
C HIS A 109 16.19 -2.09 -6.77
N ALA A 110 15.41 -3.13 -6.47
CA ALA A 110 14.00 -3.21 -6.81
C ALA A 110 13.21 -3.07 -5.50
N PRO A 111 12.50 -1.97 -5.27
CA PRO A 111 11.60 -1.84 -4.13
C PRO A 111 10.46 -2.83 -4.20
N ASP A 112 9.84 -3.13 -3.05
CA ASP A 112 8.76 -4.12 -2.98
C ASP A 112 7.46 -3.59 -3.56
N TYR A 113 7.12 -2.30 -3.32
CA TYR A 113 5.88 -1.70 -3.80
C TYR A 113 6.06 -0.26 -4.30
N PHE A 114 5.21 0.09 -5.26
CA PHE A 114 4.88 1.46 -5.60
C PHE A 114 3.37 1.67 -5.42
N ALA A 115 3.01 2.73 -4.72
CA ALA A 115 1.62 3.16 -4.55
C ALA A 115 1.43 4.56 -5.12
N ARG A 116 0.33 4.79 -5.85
CA ARG A 116 -0.11 6.09 -6.31
C ARG A 116 -1.25 6.58 -5.43
N PHE A 117 -1.18 7.82 -4.99
CA PHE A 117 -2.23 8.48 -4.25
C PHE A 117 -3.16 9.29 -5.17
N GLU A 118 -4.38 9.57 -4.73
CA GLU A 118 -5.38 10.35 -5.46
C GLU A 118 -4.92 11.76 -5.85
N ASP A 119 -3.98 12.34 -5.09
CA ASP A 119 -3.35 13.64 -5.39
C ASP A 119 -2.16 13.55 -6.37
N GLY A 120 -1.93 12.37 -6.95
CA GLY A 120 -0.86 12.10 -7.90
C GLY A 120 0.50 11.77 -7.27
N ARG A 121 0.68 11.89 -5.95
CA ARG A 121 1.95 11.54 -5.30
C ARG A 121 2.25 10.05 -5.42
N GLY A 122 3.52 9.73 -5.71
CA GLY A 122 4.06 8.38 -5.65
C GLY A 122 4.65 8.06 -4.28
N LEU A 123 4.49 6.83 -3.82
CA LEU A 123 5.15 6.28 -2.64
C LEU A 123 5.85 4.98 -3.01
N VAL A 124 7.14 4.91 -2.77
CA VAL A 124 7.95 3.69 -2.88
C VAL A 124 8.09 3.06 -1.50
N VAL A 125 7.93 1.75 -1.41
CA VAL A 125 7.97 1.02 -0.14
C VAL A 125 8.89 -0.19 -0.25
N ASP A 126 9.78 -0.31 0.73
CA ASP A 126 10.57 -1.51 1.02
C ASP A 126 10.08 -2.15 2.32
N CYS A 127 9.84 -3.44 2.32
CA CYS A 127 9.38 -4.21 3.46
C CYS A 127 10.54 -5.00 4.07
N ARG A 128 10.99 -4.60 5.28
CA ARG A 128 12.09 -5.26 5.96
C ARG A 128 11.87 -5.25 7.48
N PRO A 129 11.98 -6.40 8.18
CA PRO A 129 12.05 -6.37 9.64
C PRO A 129 13.16 -5.40 10.08
N LEU A 130 12.80 -4.40 10.89
CA LEU A 130 13.70 -3.26 11.17
C LEU A 130 14.95 -3.70 11.95
N ASP A 131 14.84 -4.76 12.74
CA ASP A 131 15.93 -5.40 13.48
C ASP A 131 16.90 -6.20 12.59
N ARG A 132 16.58 -6.41 11.31
CA ARG A 132 17.36 -7.18 10.32
C ARG A 132 17.92 -6.34 9.19
N ILE A 133 17.98 -5.04 9.36
CA ILE A 133 18.59 -4.13 8.39
C ILE A 133 20.11 -4.10 8.62
N ASP A 134 20.86 -4.76 7.77
CA ASP A 134 22.32 -4.71 7.76
C ASP A 134 22.83 -3.41 7.08
N ALA A 135 24.13 -3.12 7.23
CA ALA A 135 24.74 -1.91 6.67
C ALA A 135 24.58 -1.80 5.13
N ARG A 136 24.61 -2.94 4.42
CA ARG A 136 24.45 -2.98 2.97
C ARG A 136 23.02 -2.63 2.56
N SER A 137 22.04 -3.18 3.25
CA SER A 137 20.62 -2.85 3.04
C SER A 137 20.33 -1.40 3.40
N ALA A 138 20.86 -0.91 4.53
CA ALA A 138 20.72 0.48 4.96
C ALA A 138 21.26 1.47 3.91
N ALA A 139 22.43 1.19 3.31
CA ALA A 139 22.98 2.02 2.24
C ALA A 139 22.09 2.04 0.99
N LYS A 140 21.50 0.90 0.59
CA LYS A 140 20.55 0.84 -0.53
C LYS A 140 19.29 1.64 -0.26
N PHE A 141 18.72 1.52 0.96
CA PHE A 141 17.53 2.24 1.35
C PHE A 141 17.79 3.76 1.43
N ALA A 142 18.97 4.18 1.90
CA ALA A 142 19.36 5.58 1.89
C ALA A 142 19.45 6.14 0.45
N ALA A 143 20.07 5.40 -0.46
CA ALA A 143 20.15 5.80 -1.88
C ALA A 143 18.75 5.85 -2.52
N ALA A 144 17.89 4.85 -2.28
CA ALA A 144 16.52 4.83 -2.79
C ALA A 144 15.70 6.01 -2.24
N ARG A 145 15.87 6.36 -0.96
CA ARG A 145 15.26 7.56 -0.36
C ARG A 145 15.69 8.83 -1.08
N THR A 146 17.01 9.01 -1.26
CA THR A 146 17.54 10.18 -1.99
C THR A 146 16.98 10.27 -3.40
N ALA A 147 16.90 9.14 -4.11
CA ALA A 147 16.34 9.08 -5.45
C ALA A 147 14.85 9.50 -5.47
N CYS A 148 14.04 8.95 -4.57
CA CYS A 148 12.62 9.26 -4.49
C CYS A 148 12.38 10.73 -4.12
N GLU A 149 13.06 11.24 -3.08
CA GLU A 149 12.94 12.63 -2.64
C GLU A 149 13.32 13.63 -3.74
N ALA A 150 14.33 13.29 -4.55
CA ALA A 150 14.78 14.14 -5.65
C ALA A 150 13.74 14.32 -6.76
N VAL A 151 12.78 13.40 -6.87
CA VAL A 151 11.67 13.46 -7.85
C VAL A 151 10.30 13.69 -7.19
N GLY A 152 10.28 14.04 -5.90
CA GLY A 152 9.05 14.35 -5.18
C GLY A 152 8.22 13.13 -4.78
N TRP A 153 8.79 11.91 -4.83
CA TRP A 153 8.12 10.72 -4.32
C TRP A 153 8.39 10.51 -2.83
N GLY A 154 7.41 9.96 -2.13
CA GLY A 154 7.63 9.42 -0.79
C GLY A 154 8.44 8.13 -0.83
N TYR A 155 9.22 7.87 0.22
CA TYR A 155 9.92 6.61 0.41
C TYR A 155 9.80 6.11 1.84
N ARG A 156 9.46 4.84 2.02
CA ARG A 156 9.37 4.21 3.35
C ARG A 156 10.03 2.84 3.36
N VAL A 157 10.80 2.59 4.42
CA VAL A 157 11.15 1.22 4.84
C VAL A 157 10.21 0.86 5.97
N VAL A 158 9.49 -0.24 5.83
CA VAL A 158 8.44 -0.65 6.76
C VAL A 158 8.75 -2.02 7.35
N GLY A 159 8.54 -2.15 8.65
CA GLY A 159 8.72 -3.36 9.43
C GLY A 159 7.40 -3.95 9.90
N ASP A 160 7.46 -4.68 11.03
CA ASP A 160 6.30 -5.33 11.60
C ASP A 160 5.20 -4.33 11.96
N VAL A 161 3.98 -4.71 11.70
CA VAL A 161 2.77 -3.95 12.01
C VAL A 161 2.25 -4.35 13.38
N ASP A 162 1.61 -3.42 14.08
CA ASP A 162 0.91 -3.74 15.33
C ASP A 162 0.00 -4.96 15.12
N PRO A 163 0.13 -6.01 15.94
CA PRO A 163 -0.56 -7.28 15.73
C PRO A 163 -2.08 -7.13 15.79
N VAL A 164 -2.61 -6.29 16.69
CA VAL A 164 -4.05 -6.08 16.83
C VAL A 164 -4.60 -5.39 15.59
N ARG A 165 -3.95 -4.31 15.18
CA ARG A 165 -4.31 -3.60 13.95
C ARG A 165 -4.29 -4.54 12.74
N MET A 166 -3.26 -5.39 12.63
CA MET A 166 -3.13 -6.29 11.49
C MET A 166 -4.20 -7.39 11.48
N VAL A 167 -4.56 -7.93 12.64
CA VAL A 167 -5.67 -8.89 12.77
C VAL A 167 -6.98 -8.25 12.28
N ASN A 168 -7.27 -7.03 12.70
CA ASN A 168 -8.47 -6.31 12.28
C ASN A 168 -8.48 -6.02 10.77
N VAL A 169 -7.36 -5.54 10.22
CA VAL A 169 -7.25 -5.27 8.78
C VAL A 169 -7.38 -6.56 7.97
N ARG A 170 -6.80 -7.68 8.40
CA ARG A 170 -6.97 -8.99 7.74
C ARG A 170 -8.43 -9.48 7.78
N TRP A 171 -9.13 -9.22 8.88
CA TRP A 171 -10.56 -9.50 8.97
C TRP A 171 -11.36 -8.67 7.96
N LEU A 172 -11.15 -7.35 7.95
CA LEU A 172 -11.84 -6.44 7.03
C LEU A 172 -11.49 -6.75 5.56
N ALA A 173 -10.26 -7.18 5.27
CA ALA A 173 -9.84 -7.59 3.93
C ALA A 173 -10.68 -8.76 3.37
N GLY A 174 -11.30 -9.58 4.23
CA GLY A 174 -12.29 -10.58 3.82
C GLY A 174 -13.52 -9.99 3.13
N TYR A 175 -13.81 -8.72 3.42
CA TYR A 175 -14.99 -8.00 2.90
C TYR A 175 -14.64 -6.92 1.88
N ARG A 176 -13.40 -6.86 1.38
CA ARG A 176 -12.94 -5.85 0.43
C ARG A 176 -13.59 -5.95 -0.97
N HIS A 177 -14.05 -7.14 -1.35
CA HIS A 177 -14.60 -7.38 -2.67
C HIS A 177 -15.95 -6.68 -2.86
N PRO A 178 -16.23 -6.02 -4.02
CA PRO A 178 -17.47 -5.29 -4.29
C PRO A 178 -18.76 -6.09 -4.08
N ARG A 179 -18.71 -7.44 -4.13
CA ARG A 179 -19.87 -8.30 -3.84
C ARG A 179 -20.49 -8.11 -2.45
N TYR A 180 -19.74 -7.53 -1.50
CA TYR A 180 -20.21 -7.20 -0.16
C TYR A 180 -20.83 -5.81 -0.07
N GLY A 181 -20.77 -5.03 -1.14
CA GLY A 181 -21.51 -3.79 -1.29
C GLY A 181 -23.02 -4.02 -1.30
N ALA A 182 -23.78 -2.97 -1.13
CA ALA A 182 -25.23 -2.94 -1.24
C ALA A 182 -25.68 -1.82 -2.17
N ASP A 183 -26.98 -1.79 -2.49
CA ASP A 183 -27.54 -0.66 -3.21
C ASP A 183 -27.36 0.66 -2.43
N GLU A 184 -27.35 1.79 -3.15
CA GLU A 184 -27.04 3.09 -2.54
C GLU A 184 -28.08 3.51 -1.47
N GLY A 185 -29.31 3.00 -1.55
CA GLY A 185 -30.32 3.26 -0.52
C GLY A 185 -30.00 2.57 0.80
N VAL A 186 -29.48 1.33 0.78
CA VAL A 186 -29.00 0.62 1.97
C VAL A 186 -27.76 1.30 2.54
N VAL A 187 -26.82 1.65 1.66
CA VAL A 187 -25.58 2.35 2.07
C VAL A 187 -25.92 3.70 2.74
N THR A 188 -26.79 4.50 2.16
CA THR A 188 -27.21 5.80 2.72
C THR A 188 -27.82 5.62 4.12
N ARG A 189 -28.67 4.60 4.32
CA ARG A 189 -29.26 4.32 5.63
C ARG A 189 -28.20 3.88 6.65
N LEU A 190 -27.25 3.03 6.26
CA LEU A 190 -26.13 2.65 7.12
C LEU A 190 -25.30 3.86 7.54
N LEU A 191 -24.91 4.71 6.57
CA LEU A 191 -24.16 5.93 6.87
C LEU A 191 -24.91 6.89 7.79
N ALA A 192 -26.25 6.94 7.70
CA ALA A 192 -27.08 7.73 8.63
C ALA A 192 -27.09 7.13 10.04
N LEU A 193 -27.19 5.81 10.18
CA LEU A 193 -27.12 5.11 11.46
C LEU A 193 -25.79 5.32 12.19
N PHE A 194 -24.69 5.42 11.45
CA PHE A 194 -23.35 5.68 11.98
C PHE A 194 -22.92 7.14 11.88
N SER A 195 -23.87 8.08 11.87
CA SER A 195 -23.57 9.54 11.87
C SER A 195 -22.84 10.00 13.13
N VAL A 196 -22.99 9.28 14.23
CA VAL A 196 -22.26 9.43 15.48
C VAL A 196 -21.64 8.09 15.88
N PRO A 197 -20.52 8.09 16.64
CA PRO A 197 -19.91 6.85 17.12
C PRO A 197 -20.91 5.94 17.84
N SER A 198 -21.14 4.77 17.30
CA SER A 198 -22.18 3.85 17.77
C SER A 198 -21.73 2.39 17.72
N PRO A 199 -22.20 1.51 18.63
CA PRO A 199 -21.82 0.10 18.67
C PRO A 199 -22.19 -0.62 17.36
N LEU A 200 -21.22 -1.35 16.80
CA LEU A 200 -21.27 -2.02 15.50
C LEU A 200 -22.54 -2.85 15.30
N VAL A 201 -22.77 -3.84 16.18
CA VAL A 201 -23.86 -4.81 16.00
C VAL A 201 -25.22 -4.17 16.32
N VAL A 202 -25.27 -3.30 17.32
CA VAL A 202 -26.52 -2.61 17.72
C VAL A 202 -27.08 -1.80 16.57
N GLN A 203 -26.24 -1.02 15.88
CA GLN A 203 -26.70 -0.22 14.76
C GLN A 203 -27.01 -1.06 13.51
N ALA A 204 -26.23 -2.11 13.25
CA ALA A 204 -26.53 -3.01 12.16
C ALA A 204 -27.91 -3.67 12.32
N ALA A 205 -28.27 -4.05 13.54
CA ALA A 205 -29.57 -4.66 13.86
C ALA A 205 -30.79 -3.76 13.62
N LEU A 206 -30.60 -2.44 13.58
CA LEU A 206 -31.68 -1.50 13.25
C LEU A 206 -32.07 -1.55 11.76
N LEU A 207 -31.18 -2.03 10.91
CA LEU A 207 -31.44 -2.15 9.47
C LEU A 207 -31.99 -3.53 9.07
N GLY A 208 -31.71 -4.55 9.86
CA GLY A 208 -32.14 -5.93 9.61
C GLY A 208 -31.35 -6.96 10.41
N ASP A 209 -31.40 -8.22 9.97
CA ASP A 209 -30.59 -9.27 10.58
C ASP A 209 -29.09 -8.90 10.49
N PRO A 210 -28.37 -8.82 11.62
CA PRO A 210 -26.95 -8.49 11.65
C PRO A 210 -26.10 -9.41 10.75
N ILE A 211 -26.44 -10.68 10.61
CA ILE A 211 -25.71 -11.61 9.74
C ILE A 211 -25.75 -11.14 8.27
N ALA A 212 -26.88 -10.58 7.84
CA ALA A 212 -27.03 -10.06 6.49
C ALA A 212 -26.43 -8.65 6.30
N VAL A 213 -26.44 -7.83 7.35
CA VAL A 213 -26.06 -6.41 7.29
C VAL A 213 -24.55 -6.20 7.53
N LEU A 214 -23.95 -6.93 8.47
CA LEU A 214 -22.54 -6.75 8.86
C LEU A 214 -21.54 -6.88 7.72
N PRO A 215 -21.68 -7.78 6.73
CA PRO A 215 -20.78 -7.82 5.58
C PRO A 215 -20.66 -6.47 4.84
N THR A 216 -21.78 -5.76 4.69
CA THR A 216 -21.79 -4.41 4.08
C THR A 216 -21.14 -3.38 4.99
N VAL A 217 -21.36 -3.45 6.31
CA VAL A 217 -20.69 -2.54 7.27
C VAL A 217 -19.18 -2.74 7.22
N PHE A 218 -18.69 -3.98 7.21
CA PHE A 218 -17.26 -4.28 7.08
C PHE A 218 -16.70 -3.83 5.72
N HIS A 219 -17.48 -3.96 4.65
CA HIS A 219 -17.11 -3.42 3.34
C HIS A 219 -16.97 -1.89 3.37
N LEU A 220 -17.89 -1.18 4.01
CA LEU A 220 -17.81 0.28 4.18
C LEU A 220 -16.65 0.72 5.06
N LEU A 221 -16.27 -0.07 6.08
CA LEU A 221 -15.06 0.13 6.86
C LEU A 221 -13.80 -0.06 5.99
N TRP A 222 -13.79 -1.08 5.12
CA TRP A 222 -12.70 -1.29 4.18
C TRP A 222 -12.53 -0.13 3.22
N LEU A 223 -13.61 0.40 2.70
CA LEU A 223 -13.61 1.53 1.78
C LEU A 223 -13.36 2.90 2.45
N GLY A 224 -13.20 2.94 3.78
CA GLY A 224 -13.04 4.19 4.51
C GLY A 224 -14.29 5.07 4.54
N ARG A 225 -15.46 4.56 4.11
CA ARG A 225 -16.76 5.25 4.23
C ARG A 225 -17.30 5.23 5.66
N LEU A 226 -16.85 4.25 6.45
CA LEU A 226 -16.99 4.16 7.90
C LEU A 226 -15.59 4.03 8.51
N THR A 227 -15.47 4.37 9.78
CA THR A 227 -14.21 4.29 10.55
C THR A 227 -14.45 3.68 11.92
N ALA A 228 -13.41 3.05 12.47
CA ALA A 228 -13.37 2.52 13.82
C ALA A 228 -11.93 2.56 14.35
N ASP A 229 -11.76 2.50 15.67
CA ASP A 229 -10.45 2.33 16.29
C ASP A 229 -9.96 0.89 16.09
N LEU A 230 -9.03 0.71 15.14
CA LEU A 230 -8.42 -0.58 14.83
C LEU A 230 -7.20 -0.91 15.73
N SER A 231 -6.83 -0.06 16.68
CA SER A 231 -5.79 -0.37 17.68
C SER A 231 -6.30 -1.32 18.76
N ARG A 232 -7.62 -1.59 18.81
CA ARG A 232 -8.28 -2.55 19.69
C ARG A 232 -8.96 -3.64 18.88
N PRO A 233 -9.09 -4.86 19.41
CA PRO A 233 -9.80 -5.93 18.72
C PRO A 233 -11.23 -5.53 18.33
N LEU A 234 -11.61 -5.79 17.08
CA LEU A 234 -12.99 -5.61 16.64
C LEU A 234 -13.92 -6.54 17.42
N SER A 235 -15.04 -6.00 17.90
CA SER A 235 -16.05 -6.71 18.67
C SER A 235 -17.43 -6.13 18.37
N ASP A 236 -18.47 -6.75 18.91
CA ASP A 236 -19.87 -6.28 18.81
C ASP A 236 -20.06 -4.85 19.34
N ALA A 237 -19.27 -4.49 20.36
CA ALA A 237 -19.30 -3.17 21.01
C ALA A 237 -18.37 -2.15 20.35
N THR A 238 -17.60 -2.51 19.30
CA THR A 238 -16.73 -1.57 18.61
C THR A 238 -17.55 -0.37 18.13
N LEU A 239 -17.10 0.84 18.51
CA LEU A 239 -17.71 2.07 18.03
C LEU A 239 -17.29 2.33 16.58
N VAL A 240 -18.29 2.47 15.74
CA VAL A 240 -18.16 2.79 14.33
C VAL A 240 -18.81 4.14 14.07
N SER A 241 -18.21 4.96 13.23
CA SER A 241 -18.77 6.23 12.80
C SER A 241 -18.42 6.53 11.33
N ARG A 242 -19.02 7.58 10.79
CA ARG A 242 -18.51 8.18 9.55
C ARG A 242 -17.14 8.83 9.84
N PRO A 243 -16.21 8.85 8.88
CA PRO A 243 -15.00 9.65 9.02
C PRO A 243 -15.37 11.12 9.19
N GLU A 244 -14.59 11.84 9.99
CA GLU A 244 -14.71 13.30 10.05
C GLU A 244 -14.45 13.89 8.68
N ALA A 245 -15.25 14.86 8.27
CA ALA A 245 -14.98 15.61 7.03
C ALA A 245 -13.66 16.38 7.22
N LEU A 246 -12.71 16.14 6.32
CA LEU A 246 -11.45 16.89 6.26
C LEU A 246 -11.68 18.32 5.82
#